data_9cbebb6356d9a149bfb654e758c539d7
#
_entry.id   9cbebb6356d9a149bfb654e758c539d7
#
_cell.length_a   1.000
_cell.length_b   1.000
_cell.length_c   1.000
_cell.angle_alpha   90.00
_cell.angle_beta   90.00
_cell.angle_gamma   90.00
#
_symmetry.space_group_name_H-M   'P 1'
#
loop_
_entity.id
_entity.type
_entity.pdbx_description
1 polymer ?
#
loop_
_entity_poly.entity_id
_entity_poly.type
_entity_poly.pdbx_seq_one_letter_code
_entity_poly.pdbx_strand_id
1 'polypeptide(L)'
;YFTVDEYQDVSPLQQRLLNLWLGNRDDICVVGDAAQTIYSFAGASSSFLLGFTKRFPSAQVIRLSRGYRSTPEIIGTANAILRQGGMIGEHGHELASMNEHGAKPEIAKFDSNAGEANYIAKKISELRAKAGEHVEVAILTRTNAQLDIFERELRSAGIESQIKSSEKFFERVDVRDAMRVIRSASVLPTEGGNWFDDLVAVLRPFGDTDYVHAFLALAKSMQEDSASAGSAITLRTYLRELEDRAEQNNPPTLPGVVLSTLHAAKGLEWDHVFLAGVSDGILPMGNDIEEERRLFYVGLTRAKSELHLSYSGSPSPFLSGIL
;
A
#
# COMPACT_ATOMS: atom_id res chain seq x y z
N TYR A 1 -17.12 -23.56 -7.83
CA TYR A 1 -15.74 -23.38 -7.37
C TYR A 1 -15.68 -22.18 -6.41
N PHE A 2 -14.88 -22.33 -5.34
CA PHE A 2 -14.50 -21.23 -4.49
C PHE A 2 -13.03 -20.91 -4.72
N THR A 3 -12.72 -19.63 -4.87
CA THR A 3 -11.35 -19.11 -4.80
C THR A 3 -11.30 -18.10 -3.68
N VAL A 4 -10.36 -18.28 -2.75
CA VAL A 4 -10.17 -17.40 -1.60
C VAL A 4 -8.73 -16.90 -1.63
N ASP A 5 -8.58 -15.59 -1.80
CA ASP A 5 -7.31 -14.90 -1.75
C ASP A 5 -7.03 -14.37 -0.34
N GLU A 6 -5.77 -14.04 -0.06
CA GLU A 6 -5.31 -13.56 1.28
C GLU A 6 -5.77 -14.48 2.43
N TYR A 7 -5.73 -15.81 2.20
CA TYR A 7 -6.32 -16.79 3.12
C TYR A 7 -5.63 -16.81 4.50
N GLN A 8 -4.43 -16.28 4.62
CA GLN A 8 -3.74 -16.09 5.90
C GLN A 8 -4.41 -15.04 6.81
N ASP A 9 -5.27 -14.16 6.26
CA ASP A 9 -5.97 -13.12 7.01
C ASP A 9 -7.39 -13.52 7.44
N VAL A 10 -7.80 -14.75 7.16
CA VAL A 10 -9.13 -15.25 7.50
C VAL A 10 -9.28 -15.42 9.01
N SER A 11 -10.33 -14.80 9.57
CA SER A 11 -10.73 -15.00 10.97
C SER A 11 -11.52 -16.29 11.17
N PRO A 12 -11.65 -16.81 12.42
CA PRO A 12 -12.46 -18.00 12.72
C PRO A 12 -13.93 -17.86 12.25
N LEU A 13 -14.48 -16.65 12.31
CA LEU A 13 -15.86 -16.39 11.87
C LEU A 13 -15.98 -16.51 10.35
N GLN A 14 -15.06 -15.91 9.61
CA GLN A 14 -15.01 -16.00 8.14
C GLN A 14 -14.76 -17.43 7.69
N GLN A 15 -13.86 -18.16 8.38
CA GLN A 15 -13.63 -19.58 8.12
C GLN A 15 -14.90 -20.42 8.34
N ARG A 16 -15.66 -20.11 9.39
CA ARG A 16 -16.94 -20.80 9.64
C ARG A 16 -17.96 -20.52 8.52
N LEU A 17 -18.04 -19.28 8.07
CA LEU A 17 -18.91 -18.89 6.96
C LEU A 17 -18.52 -19.63 5.67
N LEU A 18 -17.24 -19.63 5.34
CA LEU A 18 -16.71 -20.36 4.17
C LEU A 18 -17.06 -21.86 4.24
N ASN A 19 -16.93 -22.46 5.44
CA ASN A 19 -17.27 -23.86 5.64
C ASN A 19 -18.76 -24.13 5.41
N LEU A 20 -19.64 -23.23 5.82
CA LEU A 20 -21.09 -23.36 5.59
C LEU A 20 -21.42 -23.24 4.08
N TRP A 21 -20.78 -22.33 3.36
CA TRP A 21 -20.96 -22.20 1.92
C TRP A 21 -20.42 -23.39 1.16
N LEU A 22 -19.26 -23.91 1.55
CA LEU A 22 -18.61 -25.04 0.91
C LEU A 22 -19.40 -26.35 1.15
N GLY A 23 -19.96 -26.52 2.36
CA GLY A 23 -20.68 -27.74 2.74
C GLY A 23 -19.75 -28.95 2.68
N ASN A 24 -20.17 -29.98 1.97
CA ASN A 24 -19.39 -31.23 1.77
C ASN A 24 -18.53 -31.20 0.49
N ARG A 25 -18.40 -30.06 -0.17
CA ARG A 25 -17.60 -29.93 -1.40
C ARG A 25 -16.13 -29.75 -1.07
N ASP A 26 -15.29 -30.08 -2.01
CA ASP A 26 -13.82 -29.91 -1.96
C ASP A 26 -13.28 -29.07 -3.14
N ASP A 27 -14.17 -28.47 -3.94
CA ASP A 27 -13.84 -27.64 -5.10
C ASP A 27 -13.44 -26.21 -4.67
N ILE A 28 -12.39 -26.12 -3.89
CA ILE A 28 -11.86 -24.88 -3.32
C ILE A 28 -10.38 -24.69 -3.68
N CYS A 29 -10.01 -23.46 -4.05
CA CYS A 29 -8.65 -22.99 -4.19
C CYS A 29 -8.41 -21.87 -3.17
N VAL A 30 -7.32 -21.94 -2.42
CA VAL A 30 -6.92 -20.88 -1.49
C VAL A 30 -5.54 -20.39 -1.88
N VAL A 31 -5.34 -19.06 -1.79
CA VAL A 31 -4.06 -18.40 -2.03
C VAL A 31 -3.71 -17.61 -0.78
N GLY A 32 -2.46 -17.61 -0.38
CA GLY A 32 -2.02 -16.85 0.77
C GLY A 32 -0.54 -17.03 1.09
N ASP A 33 -0.04 -16.14 1.92
CA ASP A 33 1.33 -16.13 2.43
C ASP A 33 1.34 -15.93 3.94
N ALA A 34 1.71 -16.96 4.70
CA ALA A 34 1.75 -16.90 6.16
C ALA A 34 2.73 -15.83 6.69
N ALA A 35 3.76 -15.46 5.90
CA ALA A 35 4.67 -14.38 6.24
C ALA A 35 4.04 -12.98 6.12
N GLN A 36 2.82 -12.86 5.57
CA GLN A 36 2.07 -11.63 5.46
C GLN A 36 0.84 -11.55 6.39
N THR A 37 0.75 -12.45 7.39
CA THR A 37 -0.30 -12.38 8.43
C THR A 37 0.04 -11.27 9.42
N ILE A 38 -0.62 -10.13 9.28
CA ILE A 38 -0.37 -8.90 10.06
C ILE A 38 -1.64 -8.29 10.67
N TYR A 39 -2.75 -9.05 10.72
CA TYR A 39 -4.03 -8.61 11.25
C TYR A 39 -4.55 -9.51 12.37
N SER A 40 -3.65 -10.07 13.22
CA SER A 40 -4.06 -10.92 14.34
C SER A 40 -4.93 -10.16 15.35
N PHE A 41 -4.68 -8.86 15.53
CA PHE A 41 -5.52 -7.98 16.36
C PHE A 41 -6.97 -7.87 15.84
N ALA A 42 -7.22 -8.14 14.56
CA ALA A 42 -8.56 -8.23 13.94
C ALA A 42 -9.07 -9.69 13.88
N GLY A 43 -8.34 -10.63 14.47
CA GLY A 43 -8.70 -12.04 14.53
C GLY A 43 -8.21 -12.88 13.36
N ALA A 44 -7.34 -12.36 12.49
CA ALA A 44 -6.72 -13.13 11.43
C ALA A 44 -5.84 -14.27 11.99
N SER A 45 -5.81 -15.40 11.30
CA SER A 45 -4.98 -16.54 11.70
C SER A 45 -4.45 -17.31 10.49
N SER A 46 -3.13 -17.36 10.37
CA SER A 46 -2.45 -18.19 9.36
C SER A 46 -2.65 -19.69 9.57
N SER A 47 -3.18 -20.12 10.73
CA SER A 47 -3.38 -21.54 11.04
C SER A 47 -4.31 -22.25 10.05
N PHE A 48 -5.27 -21.55 9.47
CA PHE A 48 -6.16 -22.10 8.45
C PHE A 48 -5.41 -22.39 7.15
N LEU A 49 -4.51 -21.50 6.73
CA LEU A 49 -3.65 -21.69 5.56
C LEU A 49 -2.66 -22.84 5.81
N LEU A 50 -1.94 -22.80 6.92
CA LEU A 50 -0.93 -23.82 7.27
C LEU A 50 -1.54 -25.19 7.52
N GLY A 51 -2.78 -25.25 8.03
CA GLY A 51 -3.54 -26.47 8.26
C GLY A 51 -4.36 -26.97 7.06
N PHE A 52 -4.30 -26.29 5.91
CA PHE A 52 -5.19 -26.57 4.79
C PHE A 52 -5.10 -28.02 4.28
N THR A 53 -3.89 -28.53 4.09
CA THR A 53 -3.66 -29.92 3.63
C THR A 53 -4.07 -31.00 4.65
N LYS A 54 -4.10 -30.66 5.96
CA LYS A 54 -4.64 -31.56 6.98
C LYS A 54 -6.16 -31.73 6.82
N ARG A 55 -6.83 -30.64 6.41
CA ARG A 55 -8.27 -30.64 6.20
C ARG A 55 -8.64 -31.22 4.82
N PHE A 56 -7.85 -30.93 3.79
CA PHE A 56 -8.03 -31.38 2.41
C PHE A 56 -6.79 -32.19 2.00
N PRO A 57 -6.72 -33.48 2.36
CA PRO A 57 -5.51 -34.30 2.11
C PRO A 57 -5.20 -34.52 0.62
N SER A 58 -6.20 -34.37 -0.26
CA SER A 58 -6.05 -34.44 -1.71
C SER A 58 -5.61 -33.12 -2.36
N ALA A 59 -5.49 -32.04 -1.58
CA ALA A 59 -5.15 -30.73 -2.13
C ALA A 59 -3.73 -30.73 -2.70
N GLN A 60 -3.59 -30.18 -3.90
CA GLN A 60 -2.29 -29.92 -4.50
C GLN A 60 -1.75 -28.57 -3.98
N VAL A 61 -0.54 -28.58 -3.45
CA VAL A 61 0.14 -27.35 -3.00
C VAL A 61 1.09 -26.88 -4.09
N ILE A 62 0.86 -25.67 -4.57
CA ILE A 62 1.74 -24.99 -5.53
C ILE A 62 2.42 -23.82 -4.79
N ARG A 63 3.76 -23.81 -4.80
CA ARG A 63 4.56 -22.75 -4.17
C ARG A 63 5.04 -21.76 -5.22
N LEU A 64 4.66 -20.50 -5.07
CA LEU A 64 5.10 -19.40 -5.93
C LEU A 64 6.34 -18.76 -5.29
N SER A 65 7.52 -19.28 -5.60
CA SER A 65 8.81 -18.80 -5.06
C SER A 65 9.49 -17.73 -5.93
N ARG A 66 8.97 -17.46 -7.13
CA ARG A 66 9.53 -16.46 -8.05
C ARG A 66 8.77 -15.15 -7.91
N GLY A 67 9.50 -14.06 -7.62
CA GLY A 67 8.96 -12.70 -7.52
C GLY A 67 9.36 -11.86 -8.73
N TYR A 68 8.42 -11.07 -9.22
CA TYR A 68 8.59 -10.18 -10.38
C TYR A 68 8.43 -8.70 -10.01
N ARG A 69 8.32 -8.38 -8.71
CA ARG A 69 8.15 -7.01 -8.21
C ARG A 69 9.48 -6.35 -7.89
N SER A 70 10.20 -6.90 -6.93
CA SER A 70 11.37 -6.27 -6.31
C SER A 70 12.68 -6.80 -6.89
N THR A 71 13.74 -6.02 -6.77
CA THR A 71 15.10 -6.45 -7.14
C THR A 71 15.63 -7.58 -6.26
N PRO A 72 16.65 -8.35 -6.70
CA PRO A 72 17.29 -9.39 -5.90
C PRO A 72 17.80 -8.89 -4.54
N GLU A 73 18.30 -7.66 -4.47
CA GLU A 73 18.85 -7.05 -3.25
C GLU A 73 17.77 -6.79 -2.21
N ILE A 74 16.61 -6.30 -2.64
CA ILE A 74 15.44 -6.09 -1.76
C ILE A 74 14.92 -7.44 -1.26
N ILE A 75 14.74 -8.41 -2.15
CA ILE A 75 14.29 -9.77 -1.78
C ILE A 75 15.29 -10.45 -0.86
N GLY A 76 16.59 -10.29 -1.09
CA GLY A 76 17.64 -10.81 -0.20
C GLY A 76 17.52 -10.26 1.22
N THR A 77 17.26 -8.96 1.36
CA THR A 77 17.02 -8.30 2.65
C THR A 77 15.75 -8.82 3.32
N ALA A 78 14.65 -8.95 2.58
CA ALA A 78 13.40 -9.47 3.09
C ALA A 78 13.53 -10.94 3.56
N ASN A 79 14.19 -11.79 2.79
CA ASN A 79 14.49 -13.17 3.18
C ASN A 79 15.35 -13.25 4.45
N ALA A 80 16.31 -12.32 4.64
CA ALA A 80 17.13 -12.28 5.86
C ALA A 80 16.27 -12.04 7.10
N ILE A 81 15.26 -11.18 7.03
CA ILE A 81 14.31 -10.94 8.12
C ILE A 81 13.47 -12.18 8.44
N LEU A 82 13.00 -12.90 7.44
CA LEU A 82 12.26 -14.15 7.66
C LEU A 82 13.14 -15.25 8.26
N ARG A 83 14.43 -15.33 7.87
CA ARG A 83 15.39 -16.29 8.50
C ARG A 83 15.60 -16.01 9.96
N GLN A 84 15.74 -14.74 10.37
CA GLN A 84 15.88 -14.36 11.79
C GLN A 84 14.70 -14.87 12.64
N GLY A 85 13.47 -14.86 12.10
CA GLY A 85 12.27 -15.35 12.77
C GLY A 85 12.04 -16.86 12.63
N GLY A 86 12.95 -17.58 11.96
CA GLY A 86 12.74 -19.01 11.70
C GLY A 86 11.55 -19.31 10.78
N MET A 87 11.08 -18.30 10.04
CA MET A 87 9.89 -18.43 9.17
C MET A 87 10.19 -19.10 7.83
N ILE A 88 11.48 -19.31 7.50
CA ILE A 88 11.91 -20.06 6.32
C ILE A 88 12.12 -21.52 6.74
N GLY A 89 11.50 -22.46 6.03
CA GLY A 89 11.58 -23.88 6.33
C GLY A 89 10.30 -24.62 5.94
N GLU A 90 9.78 -25.45 6.84
CA GLU A 90 8.64 -26.34 6.54
C GLU A 90 7.38 -25.59 6.07
N HIS A 91 7.16 -24.37 6.61
CA HIS A 91 5.96 -23.55 6.36
C HIS A 91 6.20 -22.28 5.57
N GLY A 92 7.45 -21.94 5.29
CA GLY A 92 7.85 -20.77 4.53
C GLY A 92 8.89 -21.09 3.46
N HIS A 93 9.04 -20.24 2.49
CA HIS A 93 10.04 -20.41 1.44
C HIS A 93 10.71 -19.06 1.14
N GLU A 94 11.95 -19.16 0.71
CA GLU A 94 12.66 -17.99 0.20
C GLU A 94 12.08 -17.57 -1.15
N LEU A 95 11.87 -16.27 -1.31
CA LEU A 95 11.56 -15.70 -2.61
C LEU A 95 12.84 -15.52 -3.42
N ALA A 96 12.75 -15.79 -4.71
CA ALA A 96 13.82 -15.48 -5.68
C ALA A 96 13.29 -14.40 -6.62
N SER A 97 13.99 -13.28 -6.73
CA SER A 97 13.66 -12.24 -7.71
C SER A 97 14.01 -12.71 -9.11
N MET A 98 13.13 -12.38 -10.06
CA MET A 98 13.35 -12.59 -11.50
C MET A 98 13.71 -11.28 -12.21
N ASN A 99 13.79 -10.17 -11.47
CA ASN A 99 14.16 -8.86 -12.00
C ASN A 99 15.69 -8.71 -12.10
N GLU A 100 16.13 -7.68 -12.79
CA GLU A 100 17.53 -7.29 -12.85
C GLU A 100 18.02 -6.82 -11.48
N HIS A 101 19.35 -6.87 -11.29
CA HIS A 101 20.00 -6.37 -10.08
C HIS A 101 19.82 -4.86 -9.94
N GLY A 102 19.54 -4.42 -8.73
CA GLY A 102 19.39 -3.03 -8.35
C GLY A 102 20.37 -2.55 -7.29
N ALA A 103 20.09 -1.40 -6.71
CA ALA A 103 20.86 -0.89 -5.59
C ALA A 103 20.62 -1.75 -4.33
N LYS A 104 21.66 -1.89 -3.50
CA LYS A 104 21.49 -2.48 -2.18
C LYS A 104 20.67 -1.55 -1.30
N PRO A 105 19.77 -2.09 -0.45
CA PRO A 105 19.07 -1.27 0.52
C PRO A 105 20.02 -0.42 1.36
N GLU A 106 19.75 0.88 1.41
CA GLU A 106 20.52 1.83 2.20
C GLU A 106 19.97 1.90 3.63
N ILE A 107 20.85 1.91 4.64
CA ILE A 107 20.46 2.06 6.05
C ILE A 107 21.13 3.31 6.61
N ALA A 108 20.33 4.28 7.03
CA ALA A 108 20.81 5.57 7.53
C ALA A 108 20.41 5.80 9.00
N LYS A 109 21.37 6.29 9.81
CA LYS A 109 21.17 6.66 11.21
C LYS A 109 21.08 8.16 11.37
N PHE A 110 20.16 8.62 12.24
CA PHE A 110 19.97 10.03 12.57
C PHE A 110 19.93 10.24 14.11
N ASP A 111 20.27 11.45 14.52
CA ASP A 111 20.21 11.83 15.94
C ASP A 111 18.80 12.25 16.38
N SER A 112 17.91 12.54 15.42
CA SER A 112 16.53 12.96 15.69
C SER A 112 15.59 12.63 14.53
N ASN A 113 14.30 12.49 14.85
CA ASN A 113 13.24 12.29 13.86
C ASN A 113 13.16 13.46 12.86
N ALA A 114 13.46 14.70 13.30
CA ALA A 114 13.48 15.86 12.41
C ALA A 114 14.63 15.80 11.40
N GLY A 115 15.83 15.36 11.84
CA GLY A 115 16.96 15.13 10.95
C GLY A 115 16.70 14.04 9.94
N GLU A 116 16.05 12.96 10.37
CA GLU A 116 15.61 11.84 9.51
C GLU A 116 14.63 12.35 8.44
N ALA A 117 13.59 13.07 8.84
CA ALA A 117 12.57 13.57 7.93
C ALA A 117 13.13 14.58 6.91
N ASN A 118 14.01 15.49 7.34
CA ASN A 118 14.68 16.42 6.46
C ASN A 118 15.57 15.70 5.41
N TYR A 119 16.34 14.69 5.85
CA TYR A 119 17.15 13.89 4.93
C TYR A 119 16.30 13.18 3.89
N ILE A 120 15.18 12.55 4.29
CA ILE A 120 14.27 11.85 3.38
C ILE A 120 13.66 12.83 2.38
N ALA A 121 13.18 13.99 2.82
CA ALA A 121 12.63 15.02 1.93
C ALA A 121 13.67 15.46 0.88
N LYS A 122 14.93 15.67 1.29
CA LYS A 122 16.02 16.01 0.38
C LYS A 122 16.30 14.89 -0.62
N LYS A 123 16.40 13.64 -0.17
CA LYS A 123 16.59 12.48 -1.05
C LYS A 123 15.47 12.35 -2.08
N ILE A 124 14.23 12.56 -1.70
CA ILE A 124 13.09 12.54 -2.62
C ILE A 124 13.17 13.68 -3.63
N SER A 125 13.59 14.89 -3.21
CA SER A 125 13.82 15.99 -4.15
C SER A 125 14.89 15.65 -5.19
N GLU A 126 16.02 15.06 -4.76
CA GLU A 126 17.10 14.63 -5.64
C GLU A 126 16.64 13.51 -6.60
N LEU A 127 15.82 12.60 -6.12
CA LEU A 127 15.27 11.49 -6.87
C LEU A 127 14.33 11.99 -7.99
N ARG A 128 13.40 12.89 -7.64
CA ARG A 128 12.49 13.53 -8.61
C ARG A 128 13.21 14.37 -9.65
N ALA A 129 14.26 15.07 -9.24
CA ALA A 129 15.10 15.84 -10.18
C ALA A 129 15.80 14.95 -11.24
N LYS A 130 16.11 13.70 -10.88
CA LYS A 130 16.79 12.74 -11.79
C LYS A 130 15.82 11.94 -12.64
N ALA A 131 14.75 11.44 -12.06
CA ALA A 131 13.84 10.47 -12.67
C ALA A 131 12.49 11.07 -13.12
N GLY A 132 12.23 12.35 -12.79
CA GLY A 132 10.97 13.02 -13.09
C GLY A 132 9.93 12.90 -11.99
N GLU A 133 8.84 13.66 -12.11
CA GLU A 133 7.76 13.69 -11.11
C GLU A 133 6.89 12.43 -11.08
N HIS A 134 6.98 11.58 -12.09
CA HIS A 134 6.16 10.37 -12.23
C HIS A 134 6.67 9.18 -11.41
N VAL A 135 7.80 9.33 -10.72
CA VAL A 135 8.36 8.27 -9.87
C VAL A 135 7.46 8.02 -8.68
N GLU A 136 7.06 6.78 -8.50
CA GLU A 136 6.25 6.33 -7.37
C GLU A 136 7.10 6.22 -6.11
N VAL A 137 6.84 7.10 -5.14
CA VAL A 137 7.58 7.16 -3.87
C VAL A 137 6.64 7.00 -2.69
N ALA A 138 7.01 6.15 -1.73
CA ALA A 138 6.31 6.05 -0.46
C ALA A 138 7.25 6.21 0.74
N ILE A 139 6.75 6.86 1.79
CA ILE A 139 7.34 6.84 3.14
C ILE A 139 6.44 5.97 4.01
N LEU A 140 6.98 4.88 4.53
CA LEU A 140 6.26 3.93 5.37
C LEU A 140 6.77 4.02 6.80
N THR A 141 5.84 4.09 7.75
CA THR A 141 6.12 4.16 9.19
C THR A 141 5.33 3.11 9.95
N ARG A 142 5.71 2.87 11.22
CA ARG A 142 4.98 1.94 12.06
C ARG A 142 3.66 2.52 12.57
N THR A 143 3.60 3.80 12.83
CA THR A 143 2.43 4.47 13.44
C THR A 143 2.04 5.73 12.66
N ASN A 144 0.75 6.09 12.71
CA ASN A 144 0.25 7.33 12.11
C ASN A 144 0.93 8.58 12.70
N ALA A 145 1.22 8.59 14.00
CA ALA A 145 1.87 9.74 14.66
C ALA A 145 3.26 10.08 14.09
N GLN A 146 3.92 9.12 13.44
CA GLN A 146 5.19 9.38 12.77
C GLN A 146 5.00 10.09 11.42
N LEU A 147 3.84 10.03 10.78
CA LEU A 147 3.62 10.60 9.44
C LEU A 147 3.65 12.14 9.44
N ASP A 148 3.18 12.78 10.52
CA ASP A 148 3.03 14.24 10.60
C ASP A 148 4.36 15.00 10.39
N ILE A 149 5.47 14.44 10.87
CA ILE A 149 6.78 15.07 10.71
C ILE A 149 7.24 15.00 9.24
N PHE A 150 7.02 13.88 8.58
CA PHE A 150 7.38 13.71 7.16
C PHE A 150 6.51 14.59 6.26
N GLU A 151 5.20 14.66 6.52
CA GLU A 151 4.29 15.55 5.79
C GLU A 151 4.75 17.01 5.86
N ARG A 152 5.09 17.49 7.07
CA ARG A 152 5.57 18.85 7.28
C ARG A 152 6.88 19.12 6.54
N GLU A 153 7.86 18.21 6.59
CA GLU A 153 9.14 18.39 5.91
C GLU A 153 9.00 18.34 4.39
N LEU A 154 8.16 17.45 3.85
CA LEU A 154 7.85 17.40 2.42
C LEU A 154 7.18 18.70 1.96
N ARG A 155 6.19 19.19 2.71
CA ARG A 155 5.52 20.48 2.43
C ARG A 155 6.51 21.64 2.46
N SER A 156 7.45 21.67 3.43
CA SER A 156 8.49 22.69 3.50
C SER A 156 9.46 22.66 2.32
N ALA A 157 9.66 21.48 1.74
CA ALA A 157 10.46 21.27 0.53
C ALA A 157 9.67 21.49 -0.77
N GLY A 158 8.38 21.87 -0.70
CA GLY A 158 7.51 22.05 -1.86
C GLY A 158 7.12 20.72 -2.56
N ILE A 159 7.20 19.60 -1.83
CA ILE A 159 6.86 18.28 -2.35
C ILE A 159 5.43 17.94 -1.92
N GLU A 160 4.58 17.69 -2.90
CA GLU A 160 3.22 17.21 -2.64
C GLU A 160 3.26 15.80 -2.04
N SER A 161 2.43 15.58 -1.01
CA SER A 161 2.30 14.29 -0.34
C SER A 161 0.85 14.01 0.02
N GLN A 162 0.52 12.73 0.13
CA GLN A 162 -0.79 12.27 0.59
C GLN A 162 -0.65 11.23 1.69
N ILE A 163 -1.41 11.37 2.77
CA ILE A 163 -1.49 10.35 3.82
C ILE A 163 -2.52 9.30 3.38
N LYS A 164 -2.05 8.06 3.19
CA LYS A 164 -2.95 6.94 2.94
C LYS A 164 -3.37 6.33 4.27
N SER A 165 -4.65 6.56 4.64
CA SER A 165 -5.23 5.96 5.82
C SER A 165 -5.67 4.52 5.56
N SER A 166 -5.82 3.73 6.64
CA SER A 166 -6.43 2.40 6.59
C SER A 166 -7.94 2.44 6.31
N GLU A 167 -8.55 3.60 6.43
CA GLU A 167 -9.95 3.80 6.08
C GLU A 167 -10.08 3.80 4.55
N LYS A 168 -11.01 3.00 4.05
CA LYS A 168 -11.24 2.92 2.61
C LYS A 168 -11.72 4.27 2.10
N PHE A 169 -10.99 4.82 1.14
CA PHE A 169 -11.22 6.16 0.59
C PHE A 169 -12.69 6.42 0.26
N PHE A 170 -13.34 5.50 -0.45
CA PHE A 170 -14.73 5.65 -0.87
C PHE A 170 -15.76 5.38 0.23
N GLU A 171 -15.36 4.85 1.40
CA GLU A 171 -16.23 4.66 2.56
C GLU A 171 -16.28 5.91 3.46
N ARG A 172 -15.34 6.84 3.31
CA ARG A 172 -15.32 8.11 4.03
C ARG A 172 -16.60 8.91 3.76
N VAL A 173 -17.16 9.51 4.79
CA VAL A 173 -18.42 10.27 4.70
C VAL A 173 -18.28 11.47 3.76
N ASP A 174 -17.17 12.23 3.89
CA ASP A 174 -16.87 13.40 3.08
C ASP A 174 -16.71 13.06 1.58
N VAL A 175 -16.02 11.96 1.27
CA VAL A 175 -15.86 11.45 -0.10
C VAL A 175 -17.21 11.04 -0.71
N ARG A 176 -18.04 10.33 0.07
CA ARG A 176 -19.38 9.92 -0.37
C ARG A 176 -20.30 11.09 -0.61
N ASP A 177 -20.21 12.13 0.20
CA ASP A 177 -20.98 13.36 0.02
C ASP A 177 -20.53 14.10 -1.25
N ALA A 178 -19.22 14.20 -1.50
CA ALA A 178 -18.70 14.77 -2.75
C ALA A 178 -19.17 13.97 -3.98
N MET A 179 -19.07 12.64 -3.97
CA MET A 179 -19.56 11.78 -5.04
C MET A 179 -21.07 11.96 -5.29
N ARG A 180 -21.87 12.15 -4.21
CA ARG A 180 -23.31 12.40 -4.34
C ARG A 180 -23.58 13.73 -5.06
N VAL A 181 -22.82 14.77 -4.75
CA VAL A 181 -22.96 16.08 -5.41
C VAL A 181 -22.53 16.00 -6.87
N ILE A 182 -21.43 15.34 -7.20
CA ILE A 182 -20.98 15.08 -8.58
C ILE A 182 -22.08 14.32 -9.35
N ARG A 183 -22.68 13.28 -8.74
CA ARG A 183 -23.78 12.51 -9.35
C ARG A 183 -24.99 13.39 -9.67
N SER A 184 -25.37 14.26 -8.75
CA SER A 184 -26.49 15.19 -8.97
C SER A 184 -26.20 16.17 -10.12
N ALA A 185 -24.99 16.68 -10.20
CA ALA A 185 -24.56 17.59 -11.28
C ALA A 185 -24.48 16.89 -12.64
N SER A 186 -24.10 15.61 -12.69
CA SER A 186 -23.93 14.84 -13.94
C SER A 186 -25.25 14.59 -14.69
N VAL A 187 -26.39 14.80 -14.05
CA VAL A 187 -27.75 14.68 -14.65
C VAL A 187 -28.18 15.97 -15.34
N LEU A 188 -27.60 17.12 -14.97
CA LEU A 188 -27.91 18.39 -15.56
C LEU A 188 -27.23 18.52 -16.94
N PRO A 189 -27.90 19.07 -17.97
CA PRO A 189 -27.25 19.33 -19.23
C PRO A 189 -26.18 20.40 -19.04
N THR A 190 -24.97 20.12 -19.54
CA THR A 190 -23.91 21.13 -19.61
C THR A 190 -24.30 22.15 -20.69
N GLU A 191 -24.75 23.33 -20.31
CA GLU A 191 -25.05 24.42 -21.26
C GLU A 191 -23.74 24.99 -21.80
N GLY A 192 -23.13 24.34 -22.79
CA GLY A 192 -21.98 24.86 -23.55
C GLY A 192 -20.68 25.06 -22.79
N GLY A 193 -20.60 24.55 -21.54
CA GLY A 193 -19.43 24.62 -20.65
C GLY A 193 -18.48 23.44 -20.78
N ASN A 194 -17.26 23.63 -20.27
CA ASN A 194 -16.28 22.56 -20.09
C ASN A 194 -16.68 21.71 -18.86
N TRP A 195 -16.89 20.43 -19.05
CA TRP A 195 -17.25 19.50 -17.95
C TRP A 195 -16.27 19.55 -16.75
N PHE A 196 -15.00 19.90 -17.00
CA PHE A 196 -13.99 20.05 -15.95
C PHE A 196 -14.27 21.29 -15.08
N ASP A 197 -14.68 22.41 -15.70
CA ASP A 197 -15.06 23.62 -14.97
C ASP A 197 -16.31 23.37 -14.11
N ASP A 198 -17.27 22.59 -14.63
CA ASP A 198 -18.45 22.15 -13.87
C ASP A 198 -18.05 21.30 -12.66
N LEU A 199 -17.10 20.35 -12.83
CA LEU A 199 -16.57 19.56 -11.74
C LEU A 199 -15.88 20.41 -10.67
N VAL A 200 -15.05 21.38 -11.08
CA VAL A 200 -14.38 22.32 -10.16
C VAL A 200 -15.42 23.12 -9.36
N ALA A 201 -16.46 23.62 -10.03
CA ALA A 201 -17.54 24.37 -9.38
C ALA A 201 -18.29 23.52 -8.35
N VAL A 202 -18.57 22.26 -8.69
CA VAL A 202 -19.27 21.29 -7.84
C VAL A 202 -18.44 20.90 -6.61
N LEU A 203 -17.11 20.80 -6.74
CA LEU A 203 -16.21 20.43 -5.66
C LEU A 203 -15.81 21.62 -4.78
N ARG A 204 -15.97 22.83 -5.22
CA ARG A 204 -15.58 24.08 -4.50
C ARG A 204 -16.09 24.15 -3.05
N PRO A 205 -17.34 23.73 -2.70
CA PRO A 205 -17.84 23.76 -1.33
C PRO A 205 -17.08 22.85 -0.35
N PHE A 206 -16.37 21.85 -0.86
CA PHE A 206 -15.62 20.88 -0.04
C PHE A 206 -14.22 21.37 0.36
N GLY A 207 -13.82 22.55 -0.15
CA GLY A 207 -12.55 23.18 0.21
C GLY A 207 -11.32 22.51 -0.39
N ASP A 208 -10.18 22.83 0.19
CA ASP A 208 -8.85 22.34 -0.21
C ASP A 208 -8.50 21.06 0.57
N THR A 209 -9.09 19.93 0.13
CA THR A 209 -8.96 18.64 0.78
C THR A 209 -8.28 17.61 -0.12
N ASP A 210 -7.68 16.57 0.51
CA ASP A 210 -6.98 15.49 -0.18
C ASP A 210 -7.83 14.81 -1.26
N TYR A 211 -9.08 14.50 -0.96
CA TYR A 211 -9.98 13.84 -1.91
C TYR A 211 -10.45 14.76 -3.04
N VAL A 212 -10.57 16.07 -2.80
CA VAL A 212 -10.87 17.04 -3.86
C VAL A 212 -9.70 17.09 -4.84
N HIS A 213 -8.48 17.15 -4.34
CA HIS A 213 -7.28 17.10 -5.18
C HIS A 213 -7.20 15.77 -5.97
N ALA A 214 -7.48 14.63 -5.32
CA ALA A 214 -7.50 13.34 -6.01
C ALA A 214 -8.53 13.28 -7.14
N PHE A 215 -9.72 13.82 -6.90
CA PHE A 215 -10.77 13.90 -7.93
C PHE A 215 -10.38 14.80 -9.10
N LEU A 216 -9.80 15.97 -8.82
CA LEU A 216 -9.35 16.88 -9.87
C LEU A 216 -8.14 16.33 -10.65
N ALA A 217 -7.21 15.65 -9.99
CA ALA A 217 -6.07 15.00 -10.64
C ALA A 217 -6.53 13.89 -11.61
N LEU A 218 -7.46 13.04 -11.18
CA LEU A 218 -8.06 12.02 -12.05
C LEU A 218 -8.77 12.67 -13.25
N ALA A 219 -9.53 13.72 -13.02
CA ALA A 219 -10.24 14.43 -14.07
C ALA A 219 -9.29 15.02 -15.11
N LYS A 220 -8.17 15.59 -14.65
CA LYS A 220 -7.13 16.14 -15.52
C LYS A 220 -6.45 15.04 -16.35
N SER A 221 -6.06 13.92 -15.73
CA SER A 221 -5.49 12.77 -16.44
C SER A 221 -6.45 12.26 -17.53
N MET A 222 -7.72 12.06 -17.18
CA MET A 222 -8.72 11.63 -18.17
C MET A 222 -8.88 12.65 -19.31
N GLN A 223 -8.81 13.94 -19.03
CA GLN A 223 -8.88 15.00 -20.06
C GLN A 223 -7.69 14.93 -21.02
N GLU A 224 -6.48 14.72 -20.51
CA GLU A 224 -5.25 14.57 -21.28
C GLU A 224 -5.28 13.32 -22.17
N ASP A 225 -5.73 12.19 -21.62
CA ASP A 225 -5.88 10.92 -22.33
C ASP A 225 -6.92 11.04 -23.46
N SER A 226 -8.04 11.72 -23.20
CA SER A 226 -9.11 11.89 -24.17
C SER A 226 -8.73 12.82 -25.31
N ALA A 227 -7.97 13.86 -25.02
CA ALA A 227 -7.44 14.77 -26.04
C ALA A 227 -6.51 14.01 -27.02
N SER A 228 -5.74 13.05 -26.49
CA SER A 228 -4.86 12.18 -27.28
C SER A 228 -5.65 11.15 -28.11
N ALA A 229 -6.79 10.69 -27.63
CA ALA A 229 -7.65 9.68 -28.29
C ALA A 229 -8.75 10.27 -29.18
N GLY A 230 -8.94 11.61 -29.20
CA GLY A 230 -9.99 12.29 -29.97
C GLY A 230 -11.42 12.00 -29.49
N SER A 231 -11.60 11.59 -28.24
CA SER A 231 -12.90 11.28 -27.64
C SER A 231 -13.34 12.40 -26.69
N ALA A 232 -14.64 12.72 -26.63
CA ALA A 232 -15.15 13.72 -25.69
C ALA A 232 -15.52 13.09 -24.36
N ILE A 233 -14.98 13.61 -23.26
CA ILE A 233 -15.37 13.23 -21.89
C ILE A 233 -16.48 14.15 -21.40
N THR A 234 -17.39 13.58 -20.64
CA THR A 234 -18.47 14.29 -19.95
C THR A 234 -18.37 14.03 -18.44
N LEU A 235 -19.02 14.87 -17.63
CA LEU A 235 -19.11 14.65 -16.19
C LEU A 235 -19.72 13.29 -15.84
N ARG A 236 -20.63 12.79 -16.68
CA ARG A 236 -21.22 11.43 -16.55
C ARG A 236 -20.19 10.33 -16.78
N THR A 237 -19.32 10.46 -17.78
CA THR A 237 -18.24 9.50 -18.05
C THR A 237 -17.23 9.48 -16.90
N TYR A 238 -16.88 10.66 -16.40
CA TYR A 238 -16.03 10.82 -15.24
C TYR A 238 -16.63 10.17 -13.97
N LEU A 239 -17.93 10.40 -13.70
CA LEU A 239 -18.61 9.77 -12.57
C LEU A 239 -18.59 8.23 -12.67
N ARG A 240 -18.80 7.68 -13.86
CA ARG A 240 -18.73 6.23 -14.07
C ARG A 240 -17.35 5.68 -13.72
N GLU A 241 -16.29 6.35 -14.15
CA GLU A 241 -14.91 5.96 -13.75
C GLU A 241 -14.72 5.97 -12.25
N LEU A 242 -15.25 6.99 -11.53
CA LEU A 242 -15.20 7.02 -10.07
C LEU A 242 -16.00 5.87 -9.42
N GLU A 243 -17.15 5.52 -9.99
CA GLU A 243 -17.98 4.40 -9.50
C GLU A 243 -17.29 3.06 -9.73
N ASP A 244 -16.71 2.84 -10.91
CA ASP A 244 -15.94 1.64 -11.22
C ASP A 244 -14.72 1.48 -10.28
N ARG A 245 -14.02 2.59 -10.01
CA ARG A 245 -12.92 2.63 -9.02
C ARG A 245 -13.39 2.36 -7.60
N ALA A 246 -14.58 2.84 -7.23
CA ALA A 246 -15.16 2.59 -5.92
C ALA A 246 -15.51 1.10 -5.73
N GLU A 247 -16.08 0.45 -6.75
CA GLU A 247 -16.36 -1.00 -6.73
C GLU A 247 -15.09 -1.83 -6.61
N GLN A 248 -14.02 -1.43 -7.30
CA GLN A 248 -12.71 -2.09 -7.25
C GLN A 248 -11.85 -1.67 -6.04
N ASN A 249 -12.36 -0.75 -5.20
CA ASN A 249 -11.61 -0.13 -4.10
C ASN A 249 -10.24 0.44 -4.54
N ASN A 250 -10.20 1.05 -5.73
CA ASN A 250 -9.02 1.66 -6.35
C ASN A 250 -9.16 3.19 -6.38
N PRO A 251 -8.82 3.91 -5.29
CA PRO A 251 -8.99 5.36 -5.22
C PRO A 251 -8.12 6.08 -6.25
N PRO A 252 -8.56 7.28 -6.70
CA PRO A 252 -7.70 8.15 -7.47
C PRO A 252 -6.42 8.44 -6.69
N THR A 253 -5.29 8.31 -7.36
CA THR A 253 -3.99 8.64 -6.77
C THR A 253 -3.67 10.10 -7.03
N LEU A 254 -3.26 10.81 -5.98
CA LEU A 254 -2.63 12.11 -6.16
C LEU A 254 -1.22 11.94 -6.71
N PRO A 255 -0.78 12.80 -7.62
CA PRO A 255 0.64 12.92 -7.87
C PRO A 255 1.31 13.39 -6.57
N GLY A 256 2.23 12.60 -6.04
CA GLY A 256 2.89 12.97 -4.80
C GLY A 256 3.55 11.80 -4.11
N VAL A 257 4.18 12.09 -2.97
CA VAL A 257 4.75 11.08 -2.09
C VAL A 257 3.64 10.47 -1.23
N VAL A 258 3.54 9.16 -1.25
CA VAL A 258 2.58 8.46 -0.39
C VAL A 258 3.15 8.31 1.02
N LEU A 259 2.46 8.84 2.01
CA LEU A 259 2.72 8.63 3.42
C LEU A 259 1.76 7.56 3.94
N SER A 260 2.28 6.48 4.50
CA SER A 260 1.43 5.37 4.94
C SER A 260 2.02 4.64 6.15
N THR A 261 1.17 3.98 6.92
CA THR A 261 1.66 2.99 7.88
C THR A 261 1.98 1.67 7.17
N LEU A 262 2.86 0.86 7.77
CA LEU A 262 3.18 -0.48 7.28
C LEU A 262 1.93 -1.35 7.07
N HIS A 263 0.93 -1.25 7.96
CA HIS A 263 -0.33 -1.98 7.85
C HIS A 263 -1.15 -1.53 6.63
N ALA A 264 -1.28 -0.22 6.43
CA ALA A 264 -2.05 0.33 5.32
C ALA A 264 -1.34 0.18 3.96
N ALA A 265 -0.04 -0.12 3.98
CA ALA A 265 0.77 -0.39 2.80
C ALA A 265 0.59 -1.82 2.23
N LYS A 266 -0.04 -2.74 2.98
CA LYS A 266 -0.28 -4.10 2.50
C LYS A 266 -1.12 -4.07 1.21
N GLY A 267 -0.70 -4.85 0.22
CA GLY A 267 -1.34 -4.89 -1.11
C GLY A 267 -0.87 -3.80 -2.08
N LEU A 268 -0.12 -2.80 -1.62
CA LEU A 268 0.41 -1.72 -2.44
C LEU A 268 1.87 -1.95 -2.80
N GLU A 269 2.39 -1.14 -3.74
CA GLU A 269 3.80 -1.19 -4.16
C GLU A 269 4.22 0.12 -4.80
N TRP A 270 5.51 0.48 -4.69
CA TRP A 270 6.09 1.72 -5.23
C TRP A 270 7.50 1.47 -5.75
N ASP A 271 7.96 2.32 -6.65
CA ASP A 271 9.32 2.21 -7.19
C ASP A 271 10.36 2.43 -6.10
N HIS A 272 10.17 3.45 -5.25
CA HIS A 272 11.05 3.80 -4.16
C HIS A 272 10.30 3.81 -2.84
N VAL A 273 10.80 3.08 -1.85
CA VAL A 273 10.22 3.01 -0.51
C VAL A 273 11.23 3.48 0.53
N PHE A 274 10.82 4.45 1.33
CA PHE A 274 11.51 4.88 2.54
C PHE A 274 10.81 4.28 3.75
N LEU A 275 11.43 3.30 4.41
CA LEU A 275 10.99 2.75 5.68
C LEU A 275 11.62 3.57 6.80
N ALA A 276 10.87 4.49 7.37
CA ALA A 276 11.35 5.46 8.33
C ALA A 276 10.98 5.11 9.77
N GLY A 277 11.85 5.52 10.70
CA GLY A 277 11.66 5.26 12.13
C GLY A 277 11.79 3.80 12.51
N VAL A 278 12.70 3.06 11.86
CA VAL A 278 13.01 1.64 12.17
C VAL A 278 13.88 1.59 13.43
N SER A 279 13.33 2.10 14.53
CA SER A 279 14.01 2.29 15.82
C SER A 279 13.52 1.29 16.86
N ASP A 280 14.37 0.98 17.83
CA ASP A 280 14.00 0.19 18.99
C ASP A 280 12.87 0.84 19.78
N GLY A 281 11.90 0.05 20.25
CA GLY A 281 10.69 0.53 20.93
C GLY A 281 9.60 1.09 20.01
N ILE A 282 9.89 1.24 18.70
CA ILE A 282 8.91 1.63 17.67
C ILE A 282 8.62 0.43 16.76
N LEU A 283 9.63 -0.24 16.31
CA LEU A 283 9.52 -1.49 15.52
C LEU A 283 10.59 -2.48 16.01
N PRO A 284 10.22 -3.52 16.75
CA PRO A 284 8.84 -3.95 17.06
C PRO A 284 8.12 -3.08 18.08
N MET A 285 6.79 -3.02 17.97
CA MET A 285 5.89 -2.41 18.94
C MET A 285 4.98 -3.47 19.55
N GLY A 286 4.92 -3.54 20.89
CA GLY A 286 4.11 -4.53 21.58
C GLY A 286 4.81 -5.87 21.80
N ASN A 287 4.02 -6.92 22.08
CA ASN A 287 4.53 -8.20 22.59
C ASN A 287 4.63 -9.29 21.51
N ASP A 288 3.95 -9.17 20.38
CA ASP A 288 4.03 -10.15 19.30
C ASP A 288 5.16 -9.78 18.32
N ILE A 289 6.36 -10.16 18.70
CA ILE A 289 7.57 -9.87 17.92
C ILE A 289 7.52 -10.51 16.53
N GLU A 290 6.87 -11.67 16.40
CA GLU A 290 6.81 -12.36 15.12
C GLU A 290 5.80 -11.72 14.17
N GLU A 291 4.69 -11.15 14.68
CA GLU A 291 3.79 -10.34 13.85
C GLU A 291 4.46 -9.02 13.41
N GLU A 292 5.20 -8.37 14.31
CA GLU A 292 5.98 -7.18 13.97
C GLU A 292 7.08 -7.47 12.93
N ARG A 293 7.68 -8.65 12.98
CA ARG A 293 8.64 -9.11 11.97
C ARG A 293 7.97 -9.32 10.61
N ARG A 294 6.78 -9.93 10.59
CA ARG A 294 5.97 -10.07 9.36
C ARG A 294 5.56 -8.69 8.81
N LEU A 295 5.20 -7.77 9.70
CA LEU A 295 4.88 -6.40 9.32
C LEU A 295 6.07 -5.67 8.68
N PHE A 296 7.27 -5.85 9.26
CA PHE A 296 8.50 -5.30 8.68
C PHE A 296 8.79 -5.94 7.30
N TYR A 297 8.67 -7.26 7.19
CA TYR A 297 8.80 -7.98 5.92
C TYR A 297 7.82 -7.46 4.85
N VAL A 298 6.56 -7.24 5.23
CA VAL A 298 5.57 -6.63 4.32
C VAL A 298 6.06 -5.27 3.84
N GLY A 299 6.55 -4.41 4.72
CA GLY A 299 7.08 -3.10 4.36
C GLY A 299 8.26 -3.17 3.37
N LEU A 300 9.24 -4.04 3.62
CA LEU A 300 10.40 -4.24 2.73
C LEU A 300 9.97 -4.64 1.32
N THR A 301 8.99 -5.55 1.22
CA THR A 301 8.50 -6.08 -0.06
C THR A 301 7.53 -5.14 -0.81
N ARG A 302 7.34 -3.92 -0.32
CA ARG A 302 6.58 -2.88 -1.05
C ARG A 302 7.42 -2.16 -2.09
N ALA A 303 8.75 -2.21 -1.97
CA ALA A 303 9.68 -1.58 -2.91
C ALA A 303 9.86 -2.43 -4.18
N LYS A 304 9.79 -1.77 -5.33
CA LYS A 304 10.13 -2.38 -6.63
C LYS A 304 11.62 -2.24 -6.93
N SER A 305 12.14 -1.02 -6.91
CA SER A 305 13.47 -0.67 -7.43
C SER A 305 14.47 -0.31 -6.34
N GLU A 306 14.09 0.55 -5.38
CA GLU A 306 14.96 1.01 -4.32
C GLU A 306 14.29 1.00 -2.95
N LEU A 307 15.05 0.61 -1.94
CA LEU A 307 14.62 0.54 -0.55
C LEU A 307 15.60 1.30 0.34
N HIS A 308 15.09 2.27 1.08
CA HIS A 308 15.82 3.05 2.06
C HIS A 308 15.26 2.79 3.44
N LEU A 309 16.13 2.40 4.37
CA LEU A 309 15.78 2.18 5.77
C LEU A 309 16.40 3.29 6.60
N SER A 310 15.67 3.84 7.55
CA SER A 310 16.23 4.86 8.45
C SER A 310 15.73 4.70 9.88
N TYR A 311 16.54 5.15 10.80
CA TYR A 311 16.22 5.17 12.22
C TYR A 311 16.85 6.34 12.94
N SER A 312 16.22 6.76 14.04
CA SER A 312 16.79 7.74 14.99
C SER A 312 17.01 7.07 16.35
N GLY A 313 18.14 7.42 17.00
CA GLY A 313 18.52 6.80 18.28
C GLY A 313 19.06 5.37 18.14
N SER A 314 18.45 4.41 18.85
CA SER A 314 18.82 2.99 18.81
C SER A 314 18.15 2.28 17.65
N PRO A 315 18.89 1.44 16.88
CA PRO A 315 18.29 0.71 15.77
C PRO A 315 17.32 -0.36 16.26
N SER A 316 16.31 -0.66 15.43
CA SER A 316 15.45 -1.82 15.65
C SER A 316 16.28 -3.12 15.74
N PRO A 317 15.92 -4.06 16.64
CA PRO A 317 16.53 -5.39 16.66
C PRO A 317 16.46 -6.12 15.32
N PHE A 318 15.46 -5.81 14.50
CA PHE A 318 15.29 -6.42 13.18
C PHE A 318 16.42 -6.04 12.20
N LEU A 319 17.05 -4.90 12.40
CA LEU A 319 18.17 -4.47 11.54
C LEU A 319 19.44 -5.28 11.78
N SER A 320 19.60 -5.97 12.92
CA SER A 320 20.82 -6.72 13.28
C SER A 320 21.22 -7.80 12.29
N GLY A 321 20.31 -8.27 11.46
CA GLY A 321 20.58 -9.31 10.44
C GLY A 321 20.78 -8.79 9.02
N ILE A 322 20.71 -7.46 8.84
CA ILE A 322 20.88 -6.81 7.54
C ILE A 322 21.89 -5.64 7.59
N LEU A 323 22.38 -5.31 8.80
CA LEU A 323 23.57 -4.45 9.02
C LEU A 323 24.89 -5.27 8.83
#